data_313af160992df30b61394ee8e3071613
#
_entry.id   313af160992df30b61394ee8e3071613
#
_cell.length_a   1.000
_cell.length_b   1.000
_cell.length_c   1.000
_cell.angle_alpha   90.00
_cell.angle_beta   90.00
_cell.angle_gamma   90.00
#
_symmetry.space_group_name_H-M   'P 1'
#
loop_
_entity.id
_entity.type
_entity.pdbx_description
1 polymer ?
#
loop_
_entity_poly.entity_id
_entity_poly.type
_entity_poly.pdbx_seq_one_letter_code
_entity_poly.pdbx_strand_id
1 'polypeptide(L)'
;MSNFVDLHRYDTTVNEYLPLPVRKGKVLLYGSSFFRVWGYDRSREQLLEATGGKLETVNHGFGGATIDELLYHYPRLVAPYAPRAMVIRAGYNELNRGQSPEDAVFLLERLLQWAIADFPAIQIMVFPVFDTRRASDELQEKINTYNALLRERIEPMAQVILLDLNPFFYDDPADIGTRQNFRDVFVEDGLHLQDSAYPKMAAFLGPRILEQLKTSEE
;
A
#
# COMPACT_ATOMS: atom_id res chain seq x y z
N MET A 1 -28.48 -1.40 9.37
CA MET A 1 -27.80 -2.70 9.54
C MET A 1 -26.57 -2.46 10.37
N SER A 2 -26.33 -3.24 11.42
CA SER A 2 -25.17 -3.05 12.29
C SER A 2 -23.90 -3.41 11.49
N ASN A 3 -23.07 -2.42 11.21
CA ASN A 3 -21.76 -2.61 10.57
C ASN A 3 -20.76 -3.12 11.63
N PHE A 4 -20.96 -4.34 12.11
CA PHE A 4 -19.93 -4.98 12.91
C PHE A 4 -18.76 -5.34 11.97
N VAL A 5 -17.61 -4.78 12.22
CA VAL A 5 -16.37 -5.18 11.57
C VAL A 5 -15.96 -6.52 12.16
N ASP A 6 -15.86 -7.54 11.32
CA ASP A 6 -15.30 -8.83 11.74
C ASP A 6 -13.79 -8.78 11.64
N LEU A 7 -13.14 -8.39 12.73
CA LEU A 7 -11.68 -8.29 12.80
C LEU A 7 -10.97 -9.66 12.66
N HIS A 8 -11.70 -10.76 12.87
CA HIS A 8 -11.15 -12.12 12.79
C HIS A 8 -11.19 -12.73 11.39
N ARG A 9 -11.89 -12.10 10.43
CA ARG A 9 -12.06 -12.66 9.08
C ARG A 9 -10.75 -12.94 8.34
N TYR A 10 -9.64 -12.32 8.75
CA TYR A 10 -8.31 -12.51 8.17
C TYR A 10 -7.36 -13.32 9.04
N ASP A 11 -7.80 -13.85 10.17
CA ASP A 11 -6.93 -14.62 11.05
C ASP A 11 -6.27 -15.80 10.30
N THR A 12 -6.99 -16.50 9.43
CA THR A 12 -6.42 -17.57 8.61
C THR A 12 -5.26 -17.07 7.74
N THR A 13 -5.46 -15.96 6.99
CA THR A 13 -4.43 -15.38 6.14
C THR A 13 -3.25 -14.84 6.95
N VAL A 14 -3.54 -14.19 8.07
CA VAL A 14 -2.49 -13.67 8.97
C VAL A 14 -1.67 -14.80 9.57
N ASN A 15 -2.31 -15.91 9.94
CA ASN A 15 -1.64 -17.09 10.46
C ASN A 15 -0.71 -17.77 9.42
N GLU A 16 -0.87 -17.53 8.12
CA GLU A 16 0.10 -17.97 7.11
C GLU A 16 1.45 -17.23 7.24
N TYR A 17 1.45 -15.98 7.72
CA TYR A 17 2.66 -15.18 7.89
C TYR A 17 3.41 -15.49 9.19
N LEU A 18 2.71 -15.88 10.26
CA LEU A 18 3.29 -16.02 11.59
C LEU A 18 4.43 -17.07 11.69
N PRO A 19 4.40 -18.21 10.97
CA PRO A 19 5.50 -19.17 10.97
C PRO A 19 6.70 -18.76 10.12
N LEU A 20 6.58 -17.70 9.32
CA LEU A 20 7.67 -17.24 8.47
C LEU A 20 8.79 -16.57 9.30
N PRO A 21 10.05 -16.66 8.86
CA PRO A 21 11.15 -16.02 9.56
C PRO A 21 10.95 -14.51 9.70
N VAL A 22 11.06 -13.99 10.92
CA VAL A 22 11.00 -12.55 11.18
C VAL A 22 12.27 -11.89 10.66
N ARG A 23 12.15 -11.11 9.60
CA ARG A 23 13.24 -10.36 8.97
C ARG A 23 13.18 -8.90 9.41
N LYS A 24 13.88 -8.58 10.50
CA LYS A 24 13.92 -7.23 11.08
C LYS A 24 14.67 -6.23 10.18
N GLY A 25 14.29 -4.96 10.27
CA GLY A 25 14.98 -3.84 9.61
C GLY A 25 14.87 -3.83 8.09
N LYS A 26 13.93 -4.59 7.51
CA LYS A 26 13.66 -4.58 6.06
C LYS A 26 12.57 -3.57 5.73
N VAL A 27 12.34 -3.34 4.44
CA VAL A 27 11.18 -2.56 3.97
C VAL A 27 9.94 -3.44 4.03
N LEU A 28 8.92 -3.03 4.76
CA LEU A 28 7.67 -3.77 4.90
C LEU A 28 6.62 -3.24 3.92
N LEU A 29 6.13 -4.09 3.03
CA LEU A 29 4.95 -3.84 2.22
C LEU A 29 3.73 -4.24 3.04
N TYR A 30 2.86 -3.28 3.39
CA TYR A 30 1.72 -3.50 4.26
C TYR A 30 0.44 -2.94 3.65
N GLY A 31 -0.60 -3.77 3.53
CA GLY A 31 -1.85 -3.35 2.89
C GLY A 31 -2.71 -4.51 2.41
N SER A 32 -3.50 -4.24 1.39
CA SER A 32 -4.56 -5.13 0.95
C SER A 32 -4.17 -6.04 -0.24
N SER A 33 -5.14 -6.36 -1.09
CA SER A 33 -5.01 -7.32 -2.20
C SER A 33 -3.90 -6.97 -3.19
N PHE A 34 -3.56 -5.70 -3.38
CA PHE A 34 -2.47 -5.28 -4.25
C PHE A 34 -1.15 -5.99 -3.88
N PHE A 35 -0.81 -6.00 -2.59
CA PHE A 35 0.37 -6.71 -2.11
C PHE A 35 0.13 -8.23 -1.97
N ARG A 36 -1.06 -8.66 -1.53
CA ARG A 36 -1.38 -10.09 -1.39
C ARG A 36 -1.25 -10.83 -2.72
N VAL A 37 -1.79 -10.28 -3.80
CA VAL A 37 -1.72 -10.90 -5.15
C VAL A 37 -0.30 -10.87 -5.70
N TRP A 38 0.49 -9.84 -5.37
CA TRP A 38 1.92 -9.85 -5.71
C TRP A 38 2.65 -11.04 -5.05
N GLY A 39 2.23 -11.43 -3.85
CA GLY A 39 2.76 -12.60 -3.13
C GLY A 39 4.03 -12.31 -2.33
N TYR A 40 4.21 -13.08 -1.26
CA TYR A 40 5.28 -12.88 -0.29
C TYR A 40 6.68 -13.00 -0.91
N ASP A 41 7.00 -14.17 -1.49
CA ASP A 41 8.32 -14.40 -2.08
C ASP A 41 8.49 -13.68 -3.42
N ARG A 42 7.48 -13.70 -4.27
CA ARG A 42 7.53 -13.09 -5.61
C ARG A 42 7.83 -11.58 -5.53
N SER A 43 7.17 -10.84 -4.65
CA SER A 43 7.43 -9.41 -4.50
C SER A 43 8.84 -9.14 -4.00
N ARG A 44 9.33 -9.93 -3.06
CA ARG A 44 10.69 -9.84 -2.52
C ARG A 44 11.74 -10.08 -3.61
N GLU A 45 11.58 -11.17 -4.37
CA GLU A 45 12.53 -11.55 -5.43
C GLU A 45 12.57 -10.52 -6.55
N GLN A 46 11.41 -10.07 -7.03
CA GLN A 46 11.32 -9.11 -8.11
C GLN A 46 11.84 -7.72 -7.70
N LEU A 47 11.56 -7.24 -6.49
CA LEU A 47 12.09 -5.96 -6.01
C LEU A 47 13.60 -6.03 -5.76
N LEU A 48 14.09 -7.16 -5.25
CA LEU A 48 15.52 -7.39 -5.05
C LEU A 48 16.26 -7.38 -6.41
N GLU A 49 15.74 -8.11 -7.41
CA GLU A 49 16.28 -8.14 -8.77
C GLU A 49 16.25 -6.75 -9.43
N ALA A 50 15.09 -6.07 -9.40
CA ALA A 50 14.91 -4.75 -10.01
C ALA A 50 15.83 -3.66 -9.43
N THR A 51 16.40 -3.91 -8.26
CA THR A 51 17.29 -2.97 -7.56
C THR A 51 18.75 -3.45 -7.46
N GLY A 52 19.10 -4.49 -8.20
CA GLY A 52 20.45 -5.05 -8.18
C GLY A 52 20.86 -5.55 -6.78
N GLY A 53 19.97 -6.20 -6.07
CA GLY A 53 20.21 -6.78 -4.75
C GLY A 53 20.13 -5.80 -3.56
N LYS A 54 19.70 -4.55 -3.78
CA LYS A 54 19.76 -3.49 -2.74
C LYS A 54 18.51 -3.37 -1.89
N LEU A 55 17.32 -3.71 -2.43
CA LEU A 55 16.06 -3.55 -1.73
C LEU A 55 15.55 -4.90 -1.21
N GLU A 56 15.78 -5.15 0.06
CA GLU A 56 15.18 -6.30 0.75
C GLU A 56 13.83 -5.92 1.34
N THR A 57 12.79 -6.70 1.01
CA THR A 57 11.42 -6.46 1.44
C THR A 57 10.82 -7.65 2.18
N VAL A 58 9.77 -7.35 2.97
CA VAL A 58 8.83 -8.30 3.54
C VAL A 58 7.43 -7.87 3.10
N ASN A 59 6.59 -8.78 2.66
CA ASN A 59 5.25 -8.47 2.18
C ASN A 59 4.19 -9.10 3.08
N HIS A 60 3.43 -8.27 3.77
CA HIS A 60 2.29 -8.66 4.60
C HIS A 60 0.99 -8.04 4.07
N GLY A 61 0.70 -8.26 2.80
CA GLY A 61 -0.59 -7.93 2.21
C GLY A 61 -1.64 -9.00 2.51
N PHE A 62 -2.86 -8.61 2.82
CA PHE A 62 -3.99 -9.54 2.93
C PHE A 62 -5.24 -9.01 2.21
N GLY A 63 -5.81 -9.86 1.34
CA GLY A 63 -6.74 -9.46 0.30
C GLY A 63 -8.04 -8.86 0.85
N GLY A 64 -8.42 -7.68 0.33
CA GLY A 64 -9.67 -7.01 0.73
C GLY A 64 -9.62 -6.33 2.10
N ALA A 65 -8.46 -6.25 2.74
CA ALA A 65 -8.30 -5.61 4.04
C ALA A 65 -8.67 -4.14 4.01
N THR A 66 -9.27 -3.68 5.08
CA THR A 66 -9.52 -2.28 5.43
C THR A 66 -8.52 -1.80 6.48
N ILE A 67 -8.43 -0.50 6.71
CA ILE A 67 -7.39 0.09 7.58
C ILE A 67 -7.60 -0.31 9.05
N ASP A 68 -8.84 -0.45 9.50
CA ASP A 68 -9.16 -0.97 10.83
C ASP A 68 -8.62 -2.40 11.03
N GLU A 69 -8.68 -3.24 9.99
CA GLU A 69 -8.07 -4.58 9.99
C GLU A 69 -6.55 -4.53 9.92
N LEU A 70 -5.97 -3.58 9.19
CA LEU A 70 -4.54 -3.32 9.23
C LEU A 70 -4.11 -2.91 10.65
N LEU A 71 -4.83 -2.01 11.32
CA LEU A 71 -4.59 -1.63 12.71
C LEU A 71 -4.68 -2.83 13.65
N TYR A 72 -5.74 -3.64 13.54
CA TYR A 72 -5.92 -4.82 14.37
C TYR A 72 -4.77 -5.84 14.26
N HIS A 73 -4.26 -6.05 13.04
CA HIS A 73 -3.17 -6.99 12.79
C HIS A 73 -1.77 -6.39 12.93
N TYR A 74 -1.64 -5.09 13.12
CA TYR A 74 -0.36 -4.39 13.27
C TYR A 74 0.56 -5.02 14.33
N PRO A 75 0.11 -5.38 15.55
CA PRO A 75 0.96 -5.97 16.57
C PRO A 75 1.58 -7.31 16.16
N ARG A 76 0.93 -8.03 15.24
CA ARG A 76 1.38 -9.35 14.75
C ARG A 76 2.23 -9.25 13.47
N LEU A 77 1.91 -8.31 12.59
CA LEU A 77 2.48 -8.24 11.24
C LEU A 77 3.49 -7.10 11.03
N VAL A 78 3.53 -6.12 11.91
CA VAL A 78 4.44 -4.96 11.79
C VAL A 78 5.41 -4.90 12.95
N ALA A 79 4.92 -4.83 14.18
CA ALA A 79 5.74 -4.59 15.36
C ALA A 79 6.92 -5.58 15.53
N PRO A 80 6.77 -6.91 15.32
CA PRO A 80 7.87 -7.85 15.46
C PRO A 80 9.01 -7.66 14.46
N TYR A 81 8.69 -7.08 13.28
CA TYR A 81 9.63 -6.91 12.17
C TYR A 81 10.51 -5.68 12.31
N ALA A 82 10.14 -4.74 13.17
CA ALA A 82 10.86 -3.47 13.38
C ALA A 82 11.36 -2.89 12.03
N PRO A 83 10.46 -2.58 11.09
CA PRO A 83 10.84 -2.21 9.73
C PRO A 83 11.59 -0.87 9.74
N ARG A 84 12.64 -0.76 8.89
CA ARG A 84 13.29 0.54 8.65
C ARG A 84 12.43 1.49 7.81
N ALA A 85 11.56 0.91 6.99
CA ALA A 85 10.57 1.65 6.23
C ALA A 85 9.31 0.80 5.97
N MET A 86 8.19 1.46 5.76
CA MET A 86 6.94 0.85 5.34
C MET A 86 6.47 1.43 4.01
N VAL A 87 5.90 0.56 3.18
CA VAL A 87 5.13 0.97 1.99
C VAL A 87 3.69 0.53 2.22
N ILE A 88 2.79 1.49 2.31
CA ILE A 88 1.40 1.25 2.69
C ILE A 88 0.48 1.49 1.49
N ARG A 89 -0.43 0.54 1.24
CA ARG A 89 -1.51 0.68 0.27
C ARG A 89 -2.84 0.32 0.92
N ALA A 90 -3.68 1.34 1.16
CA ALA A 90 -5.00 1.24 1.77
C ALA A 90 -5.93 2.34 1.21
N GLY A 91 -7.20 2.36 1.61
CA GLY A 91 -8.17 3.38 1.24
C GLY A 91 -9.23 2.90 0.25
N TYR A 92 -8.86 2.14 -0.78
CA TYR A 92 -9.81 1.71 -1.81
C TYR A 92 -10.97 0.85 -1.24
N ASN A 93 -10.65 -0.12 -0.38
CA ASN A 93 -11.65 -1.05 0.15
C ASN A 93 -12.64 -0.36 1.08
N GLU A 94 -12.18 0.58 1.88
CA GLU A 94 -12.98 1.43 2.75
C GLU A 94 -14.04 2.18 1.94
N LEU A 95 -13.57 2.94 0.95
CA LEU A 95 -14.42 3.76 0.11
C LEU A 95 -15.41 2.92 -0.71
N ASN A 96 -14.95 1.80 -1.27
CA ASN A 96 -15.79 0.86 -2.02
C ASN A 96 -16.85 0.18 -1.16
N ARG A 97 -16.64 0.09 0.15
CA ARG A 97 -17.61 -0.44 1.13
C ARG A 97 -18.50 0.65 1.72
N GLY A 98 -18.37 1.89 1.29
CA GLY A 98 -19.22 3.00 1.69
C GLY A 98 -18.74 3.76 2.92
N GLN A 99 -17.52 3.52 3.40
CA GLN A 99 -16.90 4.36 4.42
C GLN A 99 -16.62 5.75 3.87
N SER A 100 -16.69 6.78 4.73
CA SER A 100 -16.37 8.14 4.31
C SER A 100 -14.87 8.33 4.06
N PRO A 101 -14.47 9.22 3.16
CA PRO A 101 -13.06 9.59 2.98
C PRO A 101 -12.40 10.07 4.27
N GLU A 102 -13.14 10.84 5.09
CA GLU A 102 -12.69 11.40 6.36
C GLU A 102 -12.34 10.30 7.37
N ASP A 103 -13.25 9.31 7.53
CA ASP A 103 -13.02 8.19 8.44
C ASP A 103 -11.86 7.32 7.97
N ALA A 104 -11.75 7.06 6.67
CA ALA A 104 -10.68 6.26 6.10
C ALA A 104 -9.31 6.96 6.30
N VAL A 105 -9.22 8.27 6.08
CA VAL A 105 -7.99 9.05 6.32
C VAL A 105 -7.67 9.09 7.81
N PHE A 106 -8.67 9.29 8.68
CA PHE A 106 -8.46 9.27 10.12
C PHE A 106 -7.85 7.94 10.61
N LEU A 107 -8.38 6.80 10.14
CA LEU A 107 -7.83 5.49 10.51
C LEU A 107 -6.40 5.30 9.97
N LEU A 108 -6.12 5.74 8.73
CA LEU A 108 -4.78 5.65 8.18
C LEU A 108 -3.80 6.52 8.97
N GLU A 109 -4.19 7.73 9.34
CA GLU A 109 -3.38 8.60 10.21
C GLU A 109 -3.03 7.91 11.54
N ARG A 110 -3.98 7.18 12.15
CA ARG A 110 -3.70 6.39 13.38
C ARG A 110 -2.66 5.29 13.13
N LEU A 111 -2.77 4.58 12.00
CA LEU A 111 -1.78 3.56 11.63
C LEU A 111 -0.38 4.16 11.46
N LEU A 112 -0.27 5.30 10.79
CA LEU A 112 0.98 6.02 10.60
C LEU A 112 1.57 6.46 11.95
N GLN A 113 0.75 7.04 12.81
CA GLN A 113 1.18 7.49 14.14
C GLN A 113 1.64 6.34 15.04
N TRP A 114 1.01 5.16 14.96
CA TRP A 114 1.48 3.98 15.66
C TRP A 114 2.85 3.55 15.16
N ALA A 115 3.05 3.49 13.85
CA ALA A 115 4.34 3.11 13.27
C ALA A 115 5.46 4.10 13.65
N ILE A 116 5.17 5.41 13.66
CA ILE A 116 6.12 6.45 14.07
C ILE A 116 6.43 6.36 15.57
N ALA A 117 5.43 6.08 16.41
CA ALA A 117 5.63 5.93 17.85
C ALA A 117 6.49 4.71 18.21
N ASP A 118 6.25 3.57 17.55
CA ASP A 118 7.02 2.35 17.75
C ASP A 118 8.44 2.44 17.16
N PHE A 119 8.59 3.15 16.03
CA PHE A 119 9.84 3.25 15.27
C PHE A 119 10.09 4.72 14.86
N PRO A 120 10.63 5.57 15.73
CA PRO A 120 10.77 7.01 15.48
C PRO A 120 11.62 7.38 14.26
N ALA A 121 12.52 6.50 13.82
CA ALA A 121 13.34 6.68 12.62
C ALA A 121 12.73 6.06 11.35
N ILE A 122 11.51 5.53 11.42
CA ILE A 122 10.86 4.86 10.28
C ILE A 122 10.57 5.86 9.16
N GLN A 123 10.70 5.39 7.92
CA GLN A 123 10.18 6.08 6.75
C GLN A 123 8.93 5.39 6.24
N ILE A 124 7.90 6.14 5.95
CA ILE A 124 6.63 5.60 5.50
C ILE A 124 6.26 6.20 4.15
N MET A 125 6.11 5.33 3.16
CA MET A 125 5.64 5.66 1.82
C MET A 125 4.20 5.21 1.69
N VAL A 126 3.29 6.14 1.50
CA VAL A 126 1.86 5.84 1.33
C VAL A 126 1.50 5.99 -0.15
N PHE A 127 0.89 4.98 -0.73
CA PHE A 127 0.30 5.09 -2.05
C PHE A 127 -1.06 5.79 -1.93
N PRO A 128 -1.27 6.95 -2.56
CA PRO A 128 -2.63 7.42 -2.83
C PRO A 128 -3.43 6.32 -3.53
N VAL A 129 -4.73 6.34 -3.39
CA VAL A 129 -5.57 5.43 -4.18
C VAL A 129 -5.44 5.84 -5.65
N PHE A 130 -4.86 4.95 -6.44
CA PHE A 130 -4.58 5.19 -7.86
C PHE A 130 -5.81 4.92 -8.74
N ASP A 131 -5.77 5.42 -9.94
CA ASP A 131 -6.83 5.24 -10.94
C ASP A 131 -7.03 3.76 -11.28
N THR A 132 -8.28 3.34 -11.40
CA THR A 132 -8.65 1.97 -11.77
C THR A 132 -9.78 1.99 -12.80
N ARG A 133 -9.84 0.94 -13.64
CA ARG A 133 -10.96 0.75 -14.55
C ARG A 133 -12.26 0.42 -13.81
N ARG A 134 -12.15 -0.09 -12.59
CA ARG A 134 -13.28 -0.60 -11.80
C ARG A 134 -14.10 0.47 -11.09
N ALA A 135 -13.49 1.59 -10.73
CA ALA A 135 -14.18 2.61 -9.95
C ALA A 135 -15.33 3.24 -10.73
N SER A 136 -16.55 3.27 -10.16
CA SER A 136 -17.65 4.12 -10.66
C SER A 136 -17.29 5.59 -10.48
N ASP A 137 -18.02 6.49 -11.13
CA ASP A 137 -17.79 7.93 -10.99
C ASP A 137 -18.01 8.39 -9.55
N GLU A 138 -19.04 7.87 -8.86
CA GLU A 138 -19.27 8.15 -7.43
C GLU A 138 -18.09 7.68 -6.56
N LEU A 139 -17.55 6.49 -6.81
CA LEU A 139 -16.39 6.00 -6.08
C LEU A 139 -15.15 6.83 -6.39
N GLN A 140 -14.99 7.27 -7.63
CA GLN A 140 -13.88 8.15 -8.03
C GLN A 140 -13.91 9.50 -7.32
N GLU A 141 -15.08 10.09 -7.14
CA GLU A 141 -15.22 11.33 -6.35
C GLU A 141 -14.78 11.12 -4.90
N LYS A 142 -15.17 9.99 -4.28
CA LYS A 142 -14.69 9.62 -2.94
C LYS A 142 -13.18 9.40 -2.91
N ILE A 143 -12.61 8.75 -3.93
CA ILE A 143 -11.15 8.57 -4.06
C ILE A 143 -10.43 9.93 -4.16
N ASN A 144 -10.94 10.84 -4.96
CA ASN A 144 -10.35 12.17 -5.11
C ASN A 144 -10.37 12.94 -3.78
N THR A 145 -11.50 12.89 -3.07
CA THR A 145 -11.63 13.51 -1.73
C THR A 145 -10.67 12.86 -0.74
N TYR A 146 -10.61 11.52 -0.70
CA TYR A 146 -9.68 10.79 0.16
C TYR A 146 -8.22 11.19 -0.12
N ASN A 147 -7.81 11.21 -1.38
CA ASN A 147 -6.44 11.55 -1.76
C ASN A 147 -6.07 12.99 -1.41
N ALA A 148 -7.02 13.93 -1.51
CA ALA A 148 -6.83 15.32 -1.11
C ALA A 148 -6.66 15.44 0.40
N LEU A 149 -7.55 14.84 1.18
CA LEU A 149 -7.48 14.81 2.64
C LEU A 149 -6.21 14.10 3.14
N LEU A 150 -5.86 12.99 2.51
CA LEU A 150 -4.63 12.26 2.85
C LEU A 150 -3.40 13.15 2.69
N ARG A 151 -3.29 13.88 1.58
CA ARG A 151 -2.18 14.80 1.33
C ARG A 151 -2.07 15.86 2.43
N GLU A 152 -3.20 16.48 2.78
CA GLU A 152 -3.26 17.49 3.83
C GLU A 152 -2.82 16.92 5.20
N ARG A 153 -3.28 15.71 5.54
CA ARG A 153 -3.00 15.07 6.83
C ARG A 153 -1.57 14.61 7.02
N ILE A 154 -0.90 14.19 5.94
CA ILE A 154 0.48 13.72 6.04
C ILE A 154 1.52 14.83 5.87
N GLU A 155 1.15 15.99 5.30
CA GLU A 155 2.07 17.11 5.09
C GLU A 155 2.90 17.48 6.34
N PRO A 156 2.32 17.51 7.57
CA PRO A 156 3.10 17.78 8.78
C PRO A 156 3.93 16.60 9.30
N MET A 157 3.83 15.41 8.69
CA MET A 157 4.52 14.22 9.15
C MET A 157 5.85 14.04 8.42
N ALA A 158 6.96 14.46 9.01
CA ALA A 158 8.29 14.42 8.38
C ALA A 158 8.72 13.01 7.90
N GLN A 159 8.23 11.95 8.55
CA GLN A 159 8.56 10.55 8.20
C GLN A 159 7.68 9.98 7.09
N VAL A 160 6.65 10.70 6.61
CA VAL A 160 5.64 10.18 5.70
C VAL A 160 5.67 10.91 4.36
N ILE A 161 5.70 10.16 3.28
CA ILE A 161 5.59 10.70 1.93
C ILE A 161 4.50 10.00 1.12
N LEU A 162 3.93 10.69 0.15
CA LEU A 162 3.11 10.07 -0.89
C LEU A 162 3.99 9.58 -2.03
N LEU A 163 3.78 8.34 -2.41
CA LEU A 163 4.41 7.75 -3.60
C LEU A 163 3.34 7.43 -4.64
N ASP A 164 3.23 8.28 -5.65
CA ASP A 164 2.20 8.14 -6.69
C ASP A 164 2.54 7.00 -7.65
N LEU A 165 1.58 6.08 -7.82
CA LEU A 165 1.67 4.97 -8.76
C LEU A 165 0.96 5.24 -10.10
N ASN A 166 0.22 6.33 -10.25
CA ASN A 166 -0.52 6.60 -11.49
C ASN A 166 0.38 6.59 -12.74
N PRO A 167 1.63 7.13 -12.71
CA PRO A 167 2.52 7.05 -13.87
C PRO A 167 2.83 5.62 -14.36
N PHE A 168 2.64 4.61 -13.52
CA PHE A 168 2.80 3.22 -13.96
C PHE A 168 1.67 2.76 -14.88
N PHE A 169 0.47 3.29 -14.71
CA PHE A 169 -0.74 2.82 -15.37
C PHE A 169 -1.00 3.46 -16.73
N TYR A 170 -0.23 4.48 -17.12
CA TYR A 170 -0.43 5.22 -18.37
C TYR A 170 0.84 5.30 -19.20
N ASP A 171 0.71 5.25 -20.53
CA ASP A 171 1.83 5.48 -21.44
C ASP A 171 2.07 6.97 -21.64
N ASP A 172 0.99 7.76 -21.75
CA ASP A 172 1.05 9.21 -21.84
C ASP A 172 0.74 9.86 -20.48
N PRO A 173 1.63 10.68 -19.93
CA PRO A 173 1.36 11.43 -18.71
C PRO A 173 0.12 12.33 -18.78
N ALA A 174 -0.30 12.75 -19.98
CA ALA A 174 -1.51 13.54 -20.18
C ALA A 174 -2.80 12.76 -19.88
N ASP A 175 -2.74 11.42 -19.89
CA ASP A 175 -3.88 10.56 -19.59
C ASP A 175 -4.06 10.32 -18.08
N ILE A 176 -3.08 10.67 -17.23
CA ILE A 176 -3.18 10.49 -15.77
C ILE A 176 -4.39 11.27 -15.24
N GLY A 177 -5.26 10.56 -14.50
CA GLY A 177 -6.49 11.11 -13.94
C GLY A 177 -7.68 11.09 -14.89
N THR A 178 -7.48 10.81 -16.19
CA THR A 178 -8.59 10.72 -17.16
C THR A 178 -9.38 9.41 -17.03
N ARG A 179 -8.74 8.37 -16.49
CA ARG A 179 -9.23 6.99 -16.44
C ARG A 179 -9.49 6.39 -17.83
N GLN A 180 -8.82 6.92 -18.84
CA GLN A 180 -8.83 6.43 -20.21
C GLN A 180 -7.41 5.99 -20.61
N ASN A 181 -7.30 5.24 -21.68
CA ASN A 181 -6.00 4.85 -22.25
C ASN A 181 -5.03 4.16 -21.24
N PHE A 182 -5.58 3.41 -20.28
CA PHE A 182 -4.73 2.62 -19.40
C PHE A 182 -3.86 1.64 -20.19
N ARG A 183 -2.62 1.47 -19.76
CA ARG A 183 -1.82 0.32 -20.19
C ARG A 183 -2.57 -0.98 -19.97
N ASP A 184 -2.27 -1.98 -20.75
CA ASP A 184 -2.79 -3.34 -20.56
C ASP A 184 -2.02 -4.05 -19.44
N VAL A 185 -2.35 -3.68 -18.21
CA VAL A 185 -1.73 -4.21 -16.99
C VAL A 185 -2.74 -4.78 -15.99
N PHE A 186 -4.04 -4.53 -16.20
CA PHE A 186 -5.09 -5.02 -15.32
C PHE A 186 -5.66 -6.36 -15.81
N VAL A 187 -6.04 -7.21 -14.86
CA VAL A 187 -6.93 -8.34 -15.16
C VAL A 187 -8.35 -7.84 -15.46
N GLU A 188 -9.24 -8.76 -15.82
CA GLU A 188 -10.62 -8.44 -16.20
C GLU A 188 -11.40 -7.60 -15.18
N ASP A 189 -11.08 -7.72 -13.89
CA ASP A 189 -11.75 -6.97 -12.83
C ASP A 189 -11.41 -5.46 -12.81
N GLY A 190 -10.44 -5.02 -13.60
CA GLY A 190 -10.04 -3.63 -13.75
C GLY A 190 -9.37 -2.99 -12.53
N LEU A 191 -8.97 -3.80 -11.53
CA LEU A 191 -8.35 -3.37 -10.28
C LEU A 191 -7.01 -4.08 -10.02
N HIS A 192 -6.96 -5.41 -10.16
CA HIS A 192 -5.77 -6.19 -9.89
C HIS A 192 -4.88 -6.26 -11.14
N LEU A 193 -3.58 -6.44 -10.90
CA LEU A 193 -2.61 -6.52 -11.98
C LEU A 193 -2.52 -7.93 -12.56
N GLN A 194 -2.26 -8.01 -13.86
CA GLN A 194 -1.85 -9.24 -14.53
C GLN A 194 -0.49 -9.71 -13.99
N ASP A 195 -0.23 -11.02 -14.03
CA ASP A 195 1.06 -11.57 -13.59
C ASP A 195 2.26 -10.97 -14.34
N SER A 196 2.10 -10.68 -15.62
CA SER A 196 3.12 -10.03 -16.47
C SER A 196 3.44 -8.58 -16.09
N ALA A 197 2.56 -7.93 -15.32
CA ALA A 197 2.75 -6.54 -14.89
C ALA A 197 3.62 -6.42 -13.63
N TYR A 198 3.69 -7.46 -12.78
CA TYR A 198 4.44 -7.37 -11.52
C TYR A 198 5.95 -7.15 -11.69
N PRO A 199 6.68 -7.80 -12.63
CA PRO A 199 8.08 -7.46 -12.88
C PRO A 199 8.26 -6.00 -13.31
N LYS A 200 7.34 -5.48 -14.13
CA LYS A 200 7.34 -4.06 -14.56
C LYS A 200 7.07 -3.14 -13.37
N MET A 201 6.13 -3.51 -12.49
CA MET A 201 5.85 -2.78 -11.24
C MET A 201 7.08 -2.78 -10.34
N ALA A 202 7.79 -3.88 -10.20
CA ALA A 202 9.02 -3.95 -9.42
C ALA A 202 10.11 -3.02 -9.99
N ALA A 203 10.29 -3.01 -11.31
CA ALA A 203 11.23 -2.12 -12.00
C ALA A 203 10.85 -0.64 -11.86
N PHE A 204 9.55 -0.33 -11.79
CA PHE A 204 9.05 1.02 -11.56
C PHE A 204 9.19 1.46 -10.11
N LEU A 205 8.82 0.59 -9.16
CA LEU A 205 8.68 0.92 -7.75
C LEU A 205 10.00 0.81 -6.97
N GLY A 206 10.79 -0.22 -7.25
CA GLY A 206 12.02 -0.51 -6.49
C GLY A 206 13.02 0.65 -6.44
N PRO A 207 13.42 1.26 -7.58
CA PRO A 207 14.30 2.42 -7.59
C PRO A 207 13.73 3.62 -6.83
N ARG A 208 12.42 3.86 -6.90
CA ARG A 208 11.73 4.95 -6.20
C ARG A 208 11.75 4.78 -4.69
N ILE A 209 11.53 3.55 -4.20
CA ILE A 209 11.68 3.24 -2.77
C ILE A 209 13.12 3.49 -2.33
N LEU A 210 14.12 3.03 -3.09
CA LEU A 210 15.53 3.25 -2.75
C LEU A 210 15.94 4.72 -2.72
N GLU A 211 15.41 5.53 -3.61
CA GLU A 211 15.65 6.97 -3.65
C GLU A 211 15.16 7.64 -2.36
N GLN A 212 13.95 7.30 -1.92
CA GLN A 212 13.41 7.84 -0.67
C GLN A 212 14.23 7.42 0.55
N LEU A 213 14.72 6.19 0.58
CA LEU A 213 15.55 5.71 1.69
C LEU A 213 16.91 6.41 1.80
N LYS A 214 17.46 6.95 0.70
CA LYS A 214 18.75 7.66 0.69
C LYS A 214 18.62 9.09 1.19
N THR A 215 17.53 9.79 0.83
CA THR A 215 17.29 11.18 1.23
C THR A 215 17.16 11.36 2.74
N SER A 216 17.07 10.30 3.49
CA SER A 216 16.89 10.31 4.95
C SER A 216 18.17 9.93 5.71
N GLU A 217 19.19 9.48 5.01
CA GLU A 217 20.52 9.19 5.60
C GLU A 217 21.47 10.41 5.51
N GLU A 218 21.04 11.47 4.82
CA GLU A 218 21.71 12.80 4.72
C GLU A 218 21.11 13.80 5.72
#